data_7b999dfda53fb7936593dada8300379a
#
_entry.id   7b999dfda53fb7936593dada8300379a
#
_cell.length_a   1.000
_cell.length_b   1.000
_cell.length_c   1.000
_cell.angle_alpha   90.00
_cell.angle_beta   90.00
_cell.angle_gamma   90.00
#
_symmetry.space_group_name_H-M   'P 1'
#
loop_
_entity.id
_entity.type
_entity.pdbx_description
1 polymer ?
#
loop_
_entity_poly.entity_id
_entity_poly.type
_entity_poly.pdbx_seq_one_letter_code
_entity_poly.pdbx_strand_id
1 'polypeptide(L)' 'MLNEHTLTQLRSLRLDGMVHAIQEQATSTAATALGFDERLTLLVQHEVAWRDDRRVARLLKAA' A
#
# COMPACT_ATOMS: atom_id res chain seq x y z
N MET A 1 -12.97 -1.75 7.93
CA MET A 1 -11.58 -1.28 8.09
C MET A 1 -10.74 -2.37 8.71
N LEU A 2 -9.49 -2.52 8.28
CA LEU A 2 -8.61 -3.52 8.86
C LEU A 2 -8.18 -3.12 10.26
N ASN A 3 -8.05 -4.11 11.16
CA ASN A 3 -7.61 -3.86 12.51
C ASN A 3 -6.08 -3.71 12.59
N GLU A 4 -5.59 -3.27 13.74
CA GLU A 4 -4.15 -3.05 13.95
C GLU A 4 -3.33 -4.32 13.78
N HIS A 5 -3.88 -5.47 14.19
CA HIS A 5 -3.19 -6.75 14.05
C HIS A 5 -2.90 -7.07 12.58
N THR A 6 -3.90 -6.88 11.71
CA THR A 6 -3.74 -7.12 10.27
C THR A 6 -2.72 -6.15 9.66
N LEU A 7 -2.76 -4.88 10.04
CA LEU A 7 -1.79 -3.90 9.58
C LEU A 7 -0.37 -4.27 10.01
N THR A 8 -0.22 -4.73 11.25
CA THR A 8 1.08 -5.19 11.75
C THR A 8 1.61 -6.37 10.96
N GLN A 9 0.73 -7.32 10.60
CA GLN A 9 1.11 -8.45 9.77
C GLN A 9 1.57 -8.00 8.37
N LEU A 10 0.86 -7.05 7.78
CA LEU A 10 1.26 -6.51 6.48
C LEU A 10 2.64 -5.85 6.54
N ARG A 11 2.91 -5.11 7.61
CA ARG A 11 4.24 -4.49 7.80
C ARG A 11 5.32 -5.54 7.96
N SER A 12 5.05 -6.62 8.69
CA SER A 12 6.03 -7.70 8.88
C SER A 12 6.33 -8.43 7.57
N LEU A 13 5.39 -8.45 6.64
CA LEU A 13 5.58 -8.99 5.30
C LEU A 13 6.22 -7.98 4.35
N ARG A 14 6.56 -6.80 4.86
CA ARG A 14 7.16 -5.70 4.10
C ARG A 14 6.23 -5.16 3.00
N LEU A 15 4.93 -5.19 3.27
CA LEU A 15 3.92 -4.66 2.35
C LEU A 15 3.54 -3.22 2.76
N ASP A 16 4.56 -2.38 2.95
CA ASP A 16 4.38 -1.02 3.45
C ASP A 16 3.56 -0.15 2.51
N GLY A 17 3.72 -0.34 1.21
CA GLY A 17 2.92 0.38 0.22
C GLY A 17 1.44 0.04 0.33
N MET A 18 1.11 -1.23 0.58
CA MET A 18 -0.28 -1.63 0.80
C MET A 18 -0.84 -1.03 2.08
N VAL A 19 -0.05 -0.98 3.15
CA VAL A 19 -0.47 -0.34 4.41
C VAL A 19 -0.79 1.13 4.16
N HIS A 20 0.07 1.83 3.45
CA HIS A 20 -0.13 3.23 3.13
C HIS A 20 -1.42 3.43 2.32
N ALA A 21 -1.63 2.58 1.31
CA ALA A 21 -2.83 2.66 0.47
C ALA A 21 -4.11 2.36 1.25
N ILE A 22 -4.06 1.40 2.18
CA ILE A 22 -5.20 1.08 3.05
C ILE A 22 -5.58 2.31 3.89
N GLN A 23 -4.60 2.98 4.45
CA GLN A 23 -4.83 4.17 5.26
C GLN A 23 -5.43 5.30 4.42
N GLU A 24 -4.95 5.48 3.20
CA GLU A 24 -5.53 6.47 2.28
C GLU A 24 -6.98 6.13 1.92
N GLN A 25 -7.26 4.86 1.63
CA GLN A 25 -8.63 4.43 1.29
C GLN A 25 -9.58 4.63 2.46
N ALA A 26 -9.10 4.46 3.68
CA ALA A 26 -9.94 4.62 4.87
C ALA A 26 -10.48 6.04 5.02
N THR A 27 -9.77 7.03 4.49
CA THR A 27 -10.18 8.43 4.57
C THR A 27 -10.78 8.96 3.27
N SER A 28 -10.87 8.13 2.23
CA SER A 28 -11.36 8.55 0.92
C SER A 28 -12.79 8.08 0.70
N THR A 29 -13.71 9.03 0.49
CA THR A 29 -15.10 8.70 0.15
C THR A 29 -15.19 8.06 -1.22
N ALA A 30 -14.33 8.44 -2.16
CA ALA A 30 -14.29 7.84 -3.49
C ALA A 30 -13.92 6.36 -3.41
N ALA A 31 -12.96 6.01 -2.55
CA ALA A 31 -12.54 4.62 -2.39
C ALA A 31 -13.62 3.75 -1.78
N THR A 32 -14.43 4.29 -0.85
CA THR A 32 -15.50 3.51 -0.23
C THR A 32 -16.61 3.15 -1.23
N ALA A 33 -16.72 3.88 -2.32
CA ALA A 33 -17.70 3.60 -3.38
C ALA A 33 -17.24 2.48 -4.31
N LEU A 34 -15.96 2.07 -4.24
CA LEU A 34 -15.43 1.02 -5.11
C LEU A 34 -15.69 -0.36 -4.54
N GLY A 35 -15.81 -1.36 -5.42
CA GLY A 35 -15.93 -2.74 -5.02
C GLY A 35 -14.61 -3.29 -4.52
N PHE A 36 -14.65 -4.48 -3.91
CA PHE A 36 -13.47 -5.12 -3.33
C PHE A 36 -12.36 -5.34 -4.36
N ASP A 37 -12.71 -5.86 -5.54
CA ASP A 37 -11.72 -6.16 -6.57
C ASP A 37 -10.97 -4.90 -7.01
N GLU A 38 -11.69 -3.79 -7.17
CA GLU A 38 -11.09 -2.53 -7.56
C GLU A 38 -10.19 -1.99 -6.47
N ARG A 39 -10.63 -2.08 -5.21
CA ARG A 39 -9.83 -1.62 -4.08
C ARG A 39 -8.57 -2.46 -3.92
N LEU A 40 -8.68 -3.79 -4.08
CA LEU A 40 -7.52 -4.67 -4.02
C LEU A 40 -6.53 -4.35 -5.13
N THR A 41 -7.02 -4.11 -6.35
CA THR A 41 -6.16 -3.74 -7.47
C THR A 41 -5.35 -2.49 -7.15
N LEU A 42 -5.99 -1.47 -6.57
CA LEU A 42 -5.30 -0.24 -6.18
C LEU A 42 -4.25 -0.50 -5.10
N LEU A 43 -4.55 -1.36 -4.15
CA LEU A 43 -3.58 -1.72 -3.10
C LEU A 43 -2.34 -2.37 -3.69
N VAL A 44 -2.53 -3.30 -4.61
CA VAL A 44 -1.41 -4.01 -5.25
C VAL A 44 -0.60 -3.05 -6.11
N GLN A 45 -1.25 -2.21 -6.89
CA GLN A 45 -0.57 -1.21 -7.72
C GLN A 45 0.25 -0.25 -6.86
N HIS A 46 -0.28 0.15 -5.73
CA HIS A 46 0.41 1.04 -4.81
C HIS A 46 1.66 0.38 -4.23
N GLU A 47 1.57 -0.90 -3.90
CA GLU A 47 2.70 -1.66 -3.40
C GLU A 47 3.80 -1.79 -4.45
N VAL A 48 3.43 -2.06 -5.71
CA VAL A 48 4.40 -2.15 -6.80
C VAL A 48 5.15 -0.82 -6.97
N ALA A 49 4.42 0.29 -6.99
CA ALA A 49 5.03 1.61 -7.11
C ALA A 49 5.93 1.93 -5.92
N TRP A 50 5.50 1.56 -4.70
CA TRP A 50 6.27 1.76 -3.48
C TRP A 50 7.62 1.07 -3.54
N ARG A 51 7.62 -0.20 -4.00
CA ARG A 51 8.85 -0.99 -4.13
C ARG A 51 9.77 -0.42 -5.20
N ASP A 52 9.21 0.01 -6.33
CA ASP A 52 9.98 0.62 -7.40
C ASP A 52 10.64 1.91 -6.93
N ASP A 53 9.92 2.75 -6.21
CA ASP A 53 10.46 4.00 -5.67
C ASP A 53 11.61 3.73 -4.69
N ARG A 54 11.47 2.75 -3.83
CA ARG A 54 12.51 2.39 -2.89
C ARG A 54 13.73 1.82 -3.61
N ARG A 55 13.52 1.04 -4.65
CA ARG A 55 14.61 0.49 -5.47
C ARG A 55 15.39 1.62 -6.14
N VAL A 56 14.71 2.57 -6.75
CA VAL A 56 15.33 3.72 -7.39
C VAL A 56 16.13 4.53 -6.37
N ALA A 57 15.55 4.78 -5.21
CA ALA A 57 16.22 5.54 -4.15
C ALA A 57 17.54 4.85 -3.71
N ARG A 58 17.53 3.52 -3.61
CA ARG A 58 18.73 2.77 -3.25
C ARG A 58 19.81 2.86 -4.34
N LEU A 59 19.40 2.77 -5.60
CA LEU A 59 20.31 2.87 -6.73
C LEU A 59 20.96 4.26 -6.77
N LEU A 60 20.20 5.31 -6.54
CA LEU A 60 20.71 6.67 -6.51
C LEU A 60 21.68 6.89 -5.37
N LYS A 61 21.44 6.29 -4.21
CA LYS A 61 22.36 6.38 -3.07
C LYS A 61 23.65 5.61 -3.31
N ALA A 62 23.56 4.48 -4.01
CA ALA A 62 24.73 3.65 -4.29
C ALA A 62 25.64 4.29 -5.32
N ALA A 63 25.11 5.17 -6.14
CA ALA A 63 25.89 5.90 -7.13
C ALA A 63 26.61 7.08 -6.50
#